data_8835dc25b1fbc2e935c6000de6dce3ff
#
_entry.id   8835dc25b1fbc2e935c6000de6dce3ff
#
_cell.length_a   1.000
_cell.length_b   1.000
_cell.length_c   1.000
_cell.angle_alpha   90.00
_cell.angle_beta   90.00
_cell.angle_gamma   90.00
#
_symmetry.space_group_name_H-M   'P 1'
#
loop_
_entity.id
_entity.type
_entity.pdbx_description
1 polymer ?
#
loop_
_entity_poly.entity_id
_entity_poly.type
_entity_poly.pdbx_seq_one_letter_code
_entity_poly.pdbx_strand_id
1 'polypeptide(L)'
;HIPYDVFGEEEHFTSIYSSLANISDTVVFYDHWESHLDLINKADVVIVCEQNNQLSIIQTLLMQTTINEIEVFADNPSIYDLLSEQNRLNIFDFKQLALTKENIFNERTLDVAKRLNLRYAHLYNNVEENEVNKELEWNKLDTFTKYSNISSTDYHVTRLKLIQDWDLNNLTDERIDYLAHLEHIRWSRYHYLSNWKYGIPANGKNKDPKQKIHIDLIPYEKLSKVEKDKDRDTVKLLLEFK
;
A
#
# COMPACT_ATOMS: atom_id res chain seq x y z
N HIS A 1 -12.15 -7.25 -1.25
CA HIS A 1 -12.35 -5.93 -1.85
C HIS A 1 -12.82 -4.98 -0.78
N ILE A 2 -12.09 -3.91 -0.53
CA ILE A 2 -12.56 -2.79 0.29
C ILE A 2 -13.03 -1.75 -0.73
N PRO A 3 -14.32 -1.45 -0.82
CA PRO A 3 -14.81 -0.39 -1.69
C PRO A 3 -14.37 0.97 -1.14
N TYR A 4 -13.99 1.87 -2.03
CA TYR A 4 -13.64 3.23 -1.70
C TYR A 4 -14.60 4.19 -2.41
N ASP A 5 -15.25 5.04 -1.64
CA ASP A 5 -15.98 6.17 -2.14
C ASP A 5 -15.07 7.41 -2.05
N VAL A 6 -14.84 8.09 -3.16
CA VAL A 6 -13.98 9.26 -3.25
C VAL A 6 -14.84 10.47 -3.56
N PHE A 7 -14.74 11.49 -2.72
CA PHE A 7 -15.36 12.80 -2.95
C PHE A 7 -14.27 13.76 -3.43
N GLY A 8 -14.28 14.07 -4.72
CA GLY A 8 -13.27 14.91 -5.34
C GLY A 8 -13.26 14.87 -6.86
N GLU A 9 -12.26 15.50 -7.46
CA GLU A 9 -12.15 15.64 -8.91
C GLU A 9 -11.68 14.34 -9.57
N GLU A 10 -12.62 13.55 -10.10
CA GLU A 10 -12.33 12.31 -10.85
C GLU A 10 -11.36 12.54 -12.01
N GLU A 11 -11.53 13.63 -12.76
CA GLU A 11 -10.68 13.95 -13.92
C GLU A 11 -9.22 14.18 -13.48
N HIS A 12 -9.00 14.87 -12.39
CA HIS A 12 -7.66 15.07 -11.82
C HIS A 12 -7.03 13.75 -11.40
N PHE A 13 -7.76 12.93 -10.65
CA PHE A 13 -7.29 11.62 -10.21
C PHE A 13 -6.95 10.70 -11.39
N THR A 14 -7.85 10.61 -12.38
CA THR A 14 -7.67 9.73 -13.55
C THR A 14 -6.53 10.18 -14.45
N SER A 15 -6.24 11.49 -14.51
CA SER A 15 -5.09 12.03 -15.24
C SER A 15 -3.75 11.60 -14.65
N ILE A 16 -3.66 11.53 -13.31
CA ILE A 16 -2.43 11.14 -12.60
C ILE A 16 -2.32 9.62 -12.48
N TYR A 17 -3.41 8.93 -12.18
CA TYR A 17 -3.45 7.50 -11.86
C TYR A 17 -4.31 6.71 -12.85
N SER A 18 -4.09 6.92 -14.15
CA SER A 18 -4.92 6.34 -15.21
C SER A 18 -5.05 4.81 -15.16
N SER A 19 -4.00 4.11 -14.73
CA SER A 19 -4.04 2.65 -14.61
C SER A 19 -4.83 2.17 -13.39
N LEU A 20 -4.85 2.96 -12.31
CA LEU A 20 -5.65 2.66 -11.12
C LEU A 20 -7.14 2.95 -11.36
N ALA A 21 -7.45 4.01 -12.08
CA ALA A 21 -8.83 4.36 -12.48
C ALA A 21 -9.52 3.25 -13.30
N ASN A 22 -8.75 2.49 -14.09
CA ASN A 22 -9.28 1.36 -14.87
C ASN A 22 -9.59 0.10 -14.04
N ILE A 23 -9.32 0.10 -12.73
CA ILE A 23 -9.68 -0.99 -11.81
C ILE A 23 -11.02 -0.64 -11.12
N SER A 24 -11.97 -0.19 -11.89
CA SER A 24 -13.16 0.56 -11.52
C SER A 24 -14.13 -0.10 -10.53
N ASP A 25 -13.94 -1.38 -10.19
CA ASP A 25 -14.89 -2.07 -9.29
C ASP A 25 -14.73 -1.70 -7.81
N THR A 26 -13.74 -0.88 -7.46
CA THR A 26 -13.40 -0.57 -6.07
C THR A 26 -13.35 0.90 -5.73
N VAL A 27 -13.40 1.80 -6.72
CA VAL A 27 -13.35 3.26 -6.51
C VAL A 27 -14.53 3.90 -7.22
N VAL A 28 -15.38 4.57 -6.45
CA VAL A 28 -16.52 5.35 -6.98
C VAL A 28 -16.29 6.80 -6.64
N PHE A 29 -16.44 7.69 -7.62
CA PHE A 29 -16.27 9.13 -7.47
C PHE A 29 -17.62 9.82 -7.33
N TYR A 30 -17.69 10.78 -6.44
CA TYR A 30 -18.85 11.60 -6.19
C TYR A 30 -18.47 13.09 -6.17
N ASP A 31 -19.32 13.91 -6.75
CA ASP A 31 -19.27 15.35 -6.59
C ASP A 31 -19.96 15.73 -5.27
N HIS A 32 -19.55 16.84 -4.66
CA HIS A 32 -20.25 17.46 -3.54
C HIS A 32 -20.62 16.51 -2.39
N TRP A 33 -19.64 16.14 -1.58
CA TRP A 33 -19.78 15.20 -0.46
C TRP A 33 -20.95 15.55 0.48
N GLU A 34 -21.30 16.83 0.62
CA GLU A 34 -22.40 17.32 1.46
C GLU A 34 -23.76 16.75 1.04
N SER A 35 -23.91 16.40 -0.23
CA SER A 35 -25.11 15.79 -0.78
C SER A 35 -25.22 14.28 -0.51
N HIS A 36 -24.16 13.68 0.06
CA HIS A 36 -24.03 12.23 0.23
C HIS A 36 -23.83 11.80 1.69
N LEU A 37 -24.34 12.56 2.65
CA LEU A 37 -24.21 12.26 4.08
C LEU A 37 -24.76 10.86 4.46
N ASP A 38 -25.78 10.39 3.74
CA ASP A 38 -26.34 9.05 3.96
C ASP A 38 -25.35 7.93 3.56
N LEU A 39 -24.54 8.17 2.53
CA LEU A 39 -23.49 7.28 2.11
C LEU A 39 -22.34 7.31 3.13
N ILE A 40 -21.92 8.51 3.51
CA ILE A 40 -20.88 8.74 4.50
C ILE A 40 -21.23 8.05 5.83
N ASN A 41 -22.48 8.12 6.27
CA ASN A 41 -22.93 7.45 7.50
C ASN A 41 -22.87 5.91 7.46
N LYS A 42 -22.70 5.30 6.29
CA LYS A 42 -22.55 3.85 6.12
C LYS A 42 -21.09 3.41 6.02
N ALA A 43 -20.17 4.34 5.93
CA ALA A 43 -18.75 4.03 5.87
C ALA A 43 -18.22 3.59 7.25
N ASP A 44 -17.26 2.70 7.27
CA ASP A 44 -16.56 2.30 8.49
C ASP A 44 -15.60 3.40 8.97
N VAL A 45 -14.93 4.04 8.03
CA VAL A 45 -13.96 5.13 8.28
C VAL A 45 -14.13 6.22 7.23
N VAL A 46 -14.00 7.47 7.63
CA VAL A 46 -13.85 8.61 6.72
C VAL A 46 -12.46 9.19 6.85
N ILE A 47 -11.77 9.36 5.73
CA ILE A 47 -10.45 9.96 5.67
C ILE A 47 -10.56 11.34 5.03
N VAL A 48 -10.18 12.39 5.76
CA VAL A 48 -10.17 13.78 5.28
C VAL A 48 -8.76 14.17 4.88
N CYS A 49 -8.52 14.24 3.58
CA CYS A 49 -7.23 14.63 2.99
C CYS A 49 -7.26 16.06 2.41
N GLU A 50 -8.45 16.68 2.30
CA GLU A 50 -8.60 18.05 1.81
C GLU A 50 -7.96 19.04 2.78
N GLN A 51 -7.11 19.92 2.29
CA GLN A 51 -6.44 20.93 3.10
C GLN A 51 -7.22 22.25 3.15
N ASN A 52 -7.94 22.57 2.10
CA ASN A 52 -8.80 23.74 2.07
C ASN A 52 -10.10 23.45 2.82
N ASN A 53 -10.52 24.36 3.68
CA ASN A 53 -11.75 24.21 4.47
C ASN A 53 -11.80 22.96 5.38
N GLN A 54 -10.68 22.31 5.63
CA GLN A 54 -10.60 21.07 6.40
C GLN A 54 -11.33 21.15 7.75
N LEU A 55 -11.17 22.26 8.48
CA LEU A 55 -11.87 22.47 9.75
C LEU A 55 -13.40 22.46 9.58
N SER A 56 -13.91 23.11 8.54
CA SER A 56 -15.35 23.15 8.25
C SER A 56 -15.88 21.77 7.88
N ILE A 57 -15.12 20.99 7.10
CA ILE A 57 -15.46 19.62 6.75
C ILE A 57 -15.57 18.77 8.03
N ILE A 58 -14.55 18.80 8.89
CA ILE A 58 -14.51 18.05 10.14
C ILE A 58 -15.69 18.43 11.04
N GLN A 59 -15.93 19.72 11.25
CA GLN A 59 -17.06 20.18 12.05
C GLN A 59 -18.39 19.68 11.51
N THR A 60 -18.59 19.73 10.20
CA THR A 60 -19.81 19.24 9.55
C THR A 60 -19.97 17.73 9.75
N LEU A 61 -18.91 16.95 9.53
CA LEU A 61 -18.93 15.51 9.77
C LEU A 61 -19.26 15.19 11.23
N LEU A 62 -18.65 15.88 12.19
CA LEU A 62 -18.90 15.67 13.61
C LEU A 62 -20.34 16.02 14.01
N MET A 63 -20.95 17.04 13.38
CA MET A 63 -22.29 17.53 13.75
C MET A 63 -23.42 16.80 13.00
N GLN A 64 -23.17 16.36 11.75
CA GLN A 64 -24.22 15.87 10.86
C GLN A 64 -24.13 14.37 10.56
N THR A 65 -23.09 13.69 11.05
CA THR A 65 -22.92 12.24 10.84
C THR A 65 -22.76 11.49 12.15
N THR A 66 -23.03 10.20 12.10
CA THR A 66 -22.83 9.25 13.21
C THR A 66 -21.61 8.37 13.01
N ILE A 67 -20.75 8.72 12.09
CA ILE A 67 -19.54 7.94 11.78
C ILE A 67 -18.70 7.72 13.02
N ASN A 68 -18.15 6.52 13.17
CA ASN A 68 -17.39 6.13 14.35
C ASN A 68 -15.92 6.54 14.28
N GLU A 69 -15.38 6.70 13.08
CA GLU A 69 -13.95 6.94 12.89
C GLU A 69 -13.70 7.94 11.75
N ILE A 70 -13.13 9.09 12.11
CA ILE A 70 -12.75 10.15 11.18
C ILE A 70 -11.24 10.36 11.31
N GLU A 71 -10.53 10.07 10.23
CA GLU A 71 -9.09 10.22 10.13
C GLU A 71 -8.76 11.51 9.38
N VAL A 72 -7.92 12.37 9.94
CA VAL A 72 -7.57 13.66 9.36
C VAL A 72 -6.07 13.77 9.16
N PHE A 73 -5.63 14.01 7.94
CA PHE A 73 -4.24 14.37 7.64
C PHE A 73 -4.09 15.89 7.69
N ALA A 74 -3.46 16.39 8.75
CA ALA A 74 -3.32 17.81 9.00
C ALA A 74 -1.87 18.28 8.88
N ASP A 75 -1.69 19.42 8.21
CA ASP A 75 -0.39 20.13 8.17
C ASP A 75 -0.08 20.88 9.46
N ASN A 76 -1.10 21.26 10.21
CA ASN A 76 -1.00 21.91 11.50
C ASN A 76 -2.06 21.36 12.46
N PRO A 77 -1.75 20.29 13.19
CA PRO A 77 -2.69 19.60 14.07
C PRO A 77 -3.18 20.46 15.23
N SER A 78 -2.43 21.44 15.67
CA SER A 78 -2.81 22.30 16.81
C SER A 78 -4.09 23.12 16.58
N ILE A 79 -4.51 23.30 15.33
CA ILE A 79 -5.78 23.94 14.99
C ILE A 79 -6.97 23.09 15.48
N TYR A 80 -6.77 21.81 15.64
CA TYR A 80 -7.81 20.83 16.01
C TYR A 80 -7.81 20.44 17.48
N ASP A 81 -6.94 21.02 18.30
CA ASP A 81 -6.83 20.70 19.74
C ASP A 81 -8.19 20.81 20.45
N LEU A 82 -9.00 21.79 20.09
CA LEU A 82 -10.36 21.96 20.63
C LEU A 82 -11.35 20.88 20.19
N LEU A 83 -11.05 20.17 19.12
CA LEU A 83 -11.88 19.07 18.60
C LEU A 83 -11.36 17.69 19.03
N SER A 84 -10.14 17.60 19.54
CA SER A 84 -9.47 16.35 19.91
C SER A 84 -10.14 15.61 21.08
N GLU A 85 -11.02 16.25 21.84
CA GLU A 85 -11.85 15.60 22.86
C GLU A 85 -12.95 14.70 22.28
N GLN A 86 -13.15 14.74 20.95
CA GLN A 86 -14.11 13.88 20.29
C GLN A 86 -13.50 12.50 20.05
N ASN A 87 -13.99 11.48 20.73
CA ASN A 87 -13.48 10.10 20.71
C ASN A 87 -13.46 9.43 19.31
N ARG A 88 -14.07 10.05 18.30
CA ARG A 88 -14.15 9.52 16.94
C ARG A 88 -13.30 10.28 15.92
N LEU A 89 -12.49 11.25 16.38
CA LEU A 89 -11.61 12.06 15.55
C LEU A 89 -10.15 11.72 15.85
N ASN A 90 -9.44 11.22 14.85
CA ASN A 90 -8.01 10.98 14.89
C ASN A 90 -7.29 11.96 13.96
N ILE A 91 -6.32 12.68 14.49
CA ILE A 91 -5.58 13.69 13.73
C ILE A 91 -4.15 13.23 13.56
N PHE A 92 -3.71 13.10 12.30
CA PHE A 92 -2.35 12.74 11.94
C PHE A 92 -1.56 13.98 11.57
N ASP A 93 -0.54 14.29 12.36
CA ASP A 93 0.51 15.24 12.00
C ASP A 93 1.49 14.55 11.05
N PHE A 94 1.30 14.78 9.74
CA PHE A 94 2.16 14.21 8.71
C PHE A 94 3.62 14.61 8.91
N LYS A 95 3.90 15.86 9.33
CA LYS A 95 5.27 16.33 9.53
C LYS A 95 5.92 15.64 10.72
N GLN A 96 5.19 15.50 11.82
CA GLN A 96 5.68 14.81 13.01
C GLN A 96 5.95 13.33 12.73
N LEU A 97 5.05 12.66 12.01
CA LEU A 97 5.22 11.28 11.59
C LEU A 97 6.38 11.10 10.60
N ALA A 98 6.49 11.97 9.60
CA ALA A 98 7.53 11.87 8.58
C ALA A 98 8.92 12.24 9.10
N LEU A 99 9.01 13.18 10.05
CA LEU A 99 10.28 13.74 10.56
C LEU A 99 10.77 13.04 11.83
N THR A 100 10.28 11.88 12.20
CA THR A 100 10.87 11.08 13.28
C THR A 100 12.27 10.60 12.86
N LYS A 101 13.17 10.46 13.84
CA LYS A 101 14.52 9.95 13.59
C LYS A 101 14.46 8.55 12.94
N GLU A 102 13.54 7.72 13.40
CA GLU A 102 13.29 6.38 12.87
C GLU A 102 12.91 6.42 11.40
N ASN A 103 12.04 7.35 11.00
CA ASN A 103 11.58 7.47 9.60
C ASN A 103 12.62 8.13 8.69
N ILE A 104 13.38 9.11 9.20
CA ILE A 104 14.43 9.77 8.40
C ILE A 104 15.58 8.82 8.09
N PHE A 105 15.99 8.02 9.06
CA PHE A 105 17.10 7.08 8.87
C PHE A 105 16.63 5.70 8.42
N ASN A 106 15.38 5.37 8.58
CA ASN A 106 14.66 4.13 8.22
C ASN A 106 15.56 2.92 7.84
N GLU A 107 16.68 2.78 8.57
CA GLU A 107 17.74 1.81 8.29
C GLU A 107 17.20 0.38 8.37
N ARG A 108 16.27 0.13 9.31
CA ARG A 108 15.68 -1.19 9.48
C ARG A 108 14.85 -1.59 8.27
N THR A 109 13.92 -0.74 7.82
CA THR A 109 13.09 -1.00 6.63
C THR A 109 13.94 -1.17 5.38
N LEU A 110 14.95 -0.32 5.22
CA LEU A 110 15.87 -0.42 4.09
C LEU A 110 16.71 -1.70 4.14
N ASP A 111 17.22 -2.11 5.31
CA ASP A 111 17.98 -3.36 5.44
C ASP A 111 17.11 -4.58 5.13
N VAL A 112 15.87 -4.62 5.63
CA VAL A 112 14.92 -5.70 5.32
C VAL A 112 14.58 -5.72 3.84
N ALA A 113 14.36 -4.57 3.19
CA ALA A 113 14.12 -4.48 1.75
C ALA A 113 15.33 -4.99 0.93
N LYS A 114 16.55 -4.70 1.35
CA LYS A 114 17.78 -5.23 0.75
C LYS A 114 17.90 -6.74 0.93
N ARG A 115 17.56 -7.28 2.10
CA ARG A 115 17.53 -8.73 2.36
C ARG A 115 16.46 -9.43 1.53
N LEU A 116 15.30 -8.80 1.36
CA LEU A 116 14.26 -9.30 0.47
C LEU A 116 14.78 -9.46 -0.97
N ASN A 117 15.46 -8.44 -1.49
CA ASN A 117 16.07 -8.50 -2.80
C ASN A 117 17.17 -9.56 -2.90
N LEU A 118 18.03 -9.67 -1.88
CA LEU A 118 19.08 -10.69 -1.85
C LEU A 118 18.50 -12.11 -1.86
N ARG A 119 17.45 -12.36 -1.06
CA ARG A 119 16.77 -13.67 -1.04
C ARG A 119 16.19 -14.00 -2.43
N TYR A 120 15.58 -13.01 -3.09
CA TYR A 120 15.12 -13.20 -4.45
C TYR A 120 16.27 -13.57 -5.41
N ALA A 121 17.40 -12.85 -5.33
CA ALA A 121 18.58 -13.15 -6.13
C ALA A 121 19.18 -14.54 -5.81
N HIS A 122 19.14 -14.95 -4.55
CA HIS A 122 19.54 -16.28 -4.13
C HIS A 122 18.67 -17.37 -4.76
N LEU A 123 17.35 -17.27 -4.61
CA LEU A 123 16.40 -18.31 -5.04
C LEU A 123 16.32 -18.43 -6.57
N TYR A 124 16.43 -17.33 -7.28
CA TYR A 124 16.15 -17.30 -8.72
C TYR A 124 17.36 -17.05 -9.61
N ASN A 125 18.49 -16.57 -9.04
CA ASN A 125 19.72 -16.26 -9.78
C ASN A 125 20.97 -16.94 -9.20
N ASN A 126 20.84 -17.84 -8.21
CA ASN A 126 21.93 -18.55 -7.52
C ASN A 126 22.99 -17.61 -6.91
N VAL A 127 22.60 -16.46 -6.42
CA VAL A 127 23.50 -15.52 -5.70
C VAL A 127 23.68 -16.01 -4.26
N GLU A 128 24.90 -16.03 -3.76
CA GLU A 128 25.18 -16.37 -2.36
C GLU A 128 24.67 -15.27 -1.41
N GLU A 129 23.97 -15.66 -0.33
CA GLU A 129 23.48 -14.73 0.68
C GLU A 129 24.60 -14.30 1.64
N ASN A 130 25.15 -13.11 1.40
CA ASN A 130 26.12 -12.47 2.29
C ASN A 130 25.99 -10.94 2.20
N GLU A 131 26.62 -10.21 3.14
CA GLU A 131 26.50 -8.76 3.23
C GLU A 131 27.05 -8.01 2.00
N VAL A 132 28.09 -8.56 1.35
CA VAL A 132 28.68 -7.96 0.14
C VAL A 132 27.67 -8.05 -1.01
N ASN A 133 27.11 -9.23 -1.25
CA ASN A 133 26.14 -9.45 -2.30
C ASN A 133 24.82 -8.71 -2.03
N LYS A 134 24.44 -8.51 -0.76
CA LYS A 134 23.27 -7.68 -0.41
C LYS A 134 23.37 -6.27 -1.01
N GLU A 135 24.51 -5.61 -0.83
CA GLU A 135 24.72 -4.27 -1.39
C GLU A 135 24.89 -4.29 -2.91
N LEU A 136 25.60 -5.29 -3.44
CA LEU A 136 25.79 -5.41 -4.89
C LEU A 136 24.46 -5.63 -5.62
N GLU A 137 23.64 -6.55 -5.16
CA GLU A 137 22.32 -6.84 -5.78
C GLU A 137 21.35 -5.66 -5.63
N TRP A 138 21.38 -4.98 -4.49
CA TRP A 138 20.59 -3.77 -4.29
C TRP A 138 20.96 -2.64 -5.27
N ASN A 139 22.26 -2.47 -5.51
CA ASN A 139 22.76 -1.40 -6.40
C ASN A 139 22.47 -1.66 -7.89
N LYS A 140 22.19 -2.91 -8.27
CA LYS A 140 21.75 -3.26 -9.64
C LYS A 140 20.31 -2.84 -9.94
N LEU A 141 19.48 -2.66 -8.89
CA LEU A 141 18.08 -2.34 -9.05
C LEU A 141 17.87 -0.89 -9.53
N ASP A 142 16.90 -0.70 -10.40
CA ASP A 142 16.35 0.61 -10.69
C ASP A 142 15.56 1.16 -9.48
N THR A 143 15.29 2.45 -9.51
CA THR A 143 14.58 3.16 -8.45
C THR A 143 13.20 2.57 -8.20
N PHE A 144 12.45 2.25 -9.27
CA PHE A 144 11.12 1.67 -9.17
C PHE A 144 11.13 0.34 -8.41
N THR A 145 12.06 -0.55 -8.75
CA THR A 145 12.18 -1.86 -8.10
C THR A 145 12.64 -1.73 -6.64
N LYS A 146 13.56 -0.80 -6.34
CA LYS A 146 13.96 -0.48 -4.96
C LYS A 146 12.76 -0.07 -4.10
N TYR A 147 11.96 0.88 -4.59
CA TYR A 147 10.79 1.33 -3.84
C TYR A 147 9.68 0.26 -3.76
N SER A 148 9.57 -0.64 -4.73
CA SER A 148 8.67 -1.81 -4.62
C SER A 148 9.04 -2.71 -3.44
N ASN A 149 10.34 -2.98 -3.24
CA ASN A 149 10.82 -3.77 -2.11
C ASN A 149 10.61 -3.03 -0.77
N ILE A 150 10.89 -1.73 -0.72
CA ILE A 150 10.63 -0.89 0.46
C ILE A 150 9.13 -0.93 0.80
N SER A 151 8.25 -0.73 -0.18
CA SER A 151 6.80 -0.80 0.00
C SER A 151 6.31 -2.15 0.53
N SER A 152 6.94 -3.26 0.11
CA SER A 152 6.62 -4.59 0.66
C SER A 152 7.00 -4.71 2.14
N THR A 153 8.13 -4.13 2.50
CA THR A 153 8.61 -4.11 3.89
C THR A 153 7.72 -3.21 4.77
N ASP A 154 7.34 -2.03 4.30
CA ASP A 154 6.43 -1.14 5.02
C ASP A 154 5.06 -1.79 5.26
N TYR A 155 4.51 -2.44 4.24
CA TYR A 155 3.24 -3.17 4.37
C TYR A 155 3.32 -4.34 5.35
N HIS A 156 4.53 -4.83 5.67
CA HIS A 156 4.71 -5.93 6.62
C HIS A 156 4.18 -5.60 8.01
N VAL A 157 4.27 -4.36 8.46
CA VAL A 157 3.67 -3.92 9.73
C VAL A 157 2.16 -4.14 9.74
N THR A 158 1.48 -3.78 8.64
CA THR A 158 0.04 -4.03 8.48
C THR A 158 -0.25 -5.53 8.44
N ARG A 159 0.58 -6.31 7.72
CA ARG A 159 0.46 -7.77 7.66
C ARG A 159 0.55 -8.41 9.04
N LEU A 160 1.50 -7.98 9.89
CA LEU A 160 1.62 -8.49 11.26
C LEU A 160 0.38 -8.19 12.11
N LYS A 161 -0.25 -7.03 11.95
CA LYS A 161 -1.51 -6.71 12.61
C LYS A 161 -2.66 -7.61 12.19
N LEU A 162 -2.74 -7.94 10.90
CA LEU A 162 -3.77 -8.85 10.36
C LEU A 162 -3.66 -10.27 10.91
N ILE A 163 -2.47 -10.70 11.28
CA ILE A 163 -2.19 -12.08 11.73
C ILE A 163 -1.78 -12.14 13.19
N GLN A 164 -2.05 -11.10 13.98
CA GLN A 164 -1.63 -11.01 15.38
C GLN A 164 -2.08 -12.21 16.24
N ASP A 165 -3.22 -12.81 15.89
CA ASP A 165 -3.81 -13.95 16.60
C ASP A 165 -3.38 -15.32 16.00
N TRP A 166 -2.45 -15.31 15.03
CA TRP A 166 -1.99 -16.55 14.40
C TRP A 166 -0.76 -17.12 15.11
N ASP A 167 -0.72 -18.45 15.23
CA ASP A 167 0.53 -19.14 15.61
C ASP A 167 1.50 -19.10 14.43
N LEU A 168 2.48 -18.19 14.49
CA LEU A 168 3.47 -17.97 13.43
C LEU A 168 4.49 -19.11 13.31
N ASN A 169 4.59 -19.99 14.33
CA ASN A 169 5.47 -21.14 14.27
C ASN A 169 4.81 -22.33 13.56
N ASN A 170 3.50 -22.24 13.30
CA ASN A 170 2.73 -23.35 12.74
C ASN A 170 1.75 -22.84 11.66
N LEU A 171 2.30 -22.13 10.67
CA LEU A 171 1.50 -21.61 9.55
C LEU A 171 1.21 -22.71 8.54
N THR A 172 -0.08 -22.89 8.23
CA THR A 172 -0.51 -23.80 7.16
C THR A 172 -0.22 -23.21 5.78
N ASP A 173 -0.20 -24.07 4.76
CA ASP A 173 -0.03 -23.62 3.37
C ASP A 173 -1.15 -22.68 2.93
N GLU A 174 -2.39 -22.89 3.38
CA GLU A 174 -3.52 -22.00 3.07
C GLU A 174 -3.33 -20.60 3.67
N ARG A 175 -2.75 -20.51 4.88
CA ARG A 175 -2.42 -19.21 5.51
C ARG A 175 -1.33 -18.48 4.77
N ILE A 176 -0.28 -19.20 4.37
CA ILE A 176 0.79 -18.63 3.53
C ILE A 176 0.23 -18.17 2.18
N ASP A 177 -0.64 -18.95 1.56
CA ASP A 177 -1.26 -18.61 0.27
C ASP A 177 -2.18 -17.39 0.37
N TYR A 178 -2.93 -17.26 1.47
CA TYR A 178 -3.70 -16.06 1.77
C TYR A 178 -2.82 -14.80 1.87
N LEU A 179 -1.70 -14.89 2.59
CA LEU A 179 -0.77 -13.75 2.71
C LEU A 179 -0.06 -13.45 1.39
N ALA A 180 0.26 -14.46 0.59
CA ALA A 180 0.83 -14.30 -0.76
C ALA A 180 -0.17 -13.61 -1.71
N HIS A 181 -1.45 -13.95 -1.60
CA HIS A 181 -2.50 -13.25 -2.34
C HIS A 181 -2.56 -11.75 -1.97
N LEU A 182 -2.50 -11.42 -0.67
CA LEU A 182 -2.44 -10.02 -0.22
C LEU A 182 -1.17 -9.31 -0.72
N GLU A 183 -0.02 -10.00 -0.75
CA GLU A 183 1.21 -9.45 -1.30
C GLU A 183 1.08 -9.16 -2.79
N HIS A 184 0.45 -10.05 -3.55
CA HIS A 184 0.18 -9.81 -4.96
C HIS A 184 -0.74 -8.62 -5.20
N ILE A 185 -1.78 -8.45 -4.37
CA ILE A 185 -2.64 -7.27 -4.42
C ILE A 185 -1.82 -6.00 -4.16
N ARG A 186 -0.99 -5.98 -3.10
CA ARG A 186 -0.11 -4.85 -2.79
C ARG A 186 0.83 -4.54 -3.97
N TRP A 187 1.50 -5.57 -4.50
CA TRP A 187 2.43 -5.46 -5.61
C TRP A 187 1.75 -4.90 -6.87
N SER A 188 0.57 -5.41 -7.19
CA SER A 188 -0.23 -4.92 -8.30
C SER A 188 -0.64 -3.45 -8.12
N ARG A 189 -1.08 -3.06 -6.91
CA ARG A 189 -1.44 -1.67 -6.59
C ARG A 189 -0.24 -0.73 -6.71
N TYR A 190 0.93 -1.15 -6.24
CA TYR A 190 2.16 -0.38 -6.41
C TYR A 190 2.46 -0.11 -7.91
N HIS A 191 2.27 -1.10 -8.76
CA HIS A 191 2.43 -0.96 -10.20
C HIS A 191 1.38 -0.02 -10.80
N TYR A 192 0.12 -0.18 -10.46
CA TYR A 192 -0.97 0.66 -10.95
C TYR A 192 -0.80 2.13 -10.54
N LEU A 193 -0.40 2.41 -9.31
CA LEU A 193 -0.07 3.78 -8.84
C LEU A 193 1.06 4.42 -9.64
N SER A 194 1.92 3.60 -10.25
CA SER A 194 2.99 4.06 -11.16
C SER A 194 2.60 3.99 -12.63
N ASN A 195 1.31 3.84 -12.93
CA ASN A 195 0.72 3.77 -14.28
C ASN A 195 1.20 2.57 -15.11
N TRP A 196 1.57 1.47 -14.46
CA TRP A 196 1.75 0.20 -15.13
C TRP A 196 0.39 -0.45 -15.41
N LYS A 197 0.34 -1.28 -16.44
CA LYS A 197 -0.85 -2.02 -16.85
C LYS A 197 -0.50 -3.43 -17.28
N TYR A 198 -1.52 -4.30 -17.29
CA TYR A 198 -1.39 -5.61 -17.90
C TYR A 198 -1.02 -5.48 -19.39
N GLY A 199 -0.11 -6.32 -19.84
CA GLY A 199 0.24 -6.44 -21.24
C GLY A 199 1.32 -7.49 -21.48
N ILE A 200 1.38 -8.00 -22.69
CA ILE A 200 2.40 -8.97 -23.11
C ILE A 200 3.51 -8.18 -23.82
N PRO A 201 4.71 -8.09 -23.21
CA PRO A 201 5.82 -7.37 -23.84
C PRO A 201 6.30 -8.02 -25.12
N ALA A 202 6.51 -7.22 -26.16
CA ALA A 202 7.03 -7.70 -27.45
C ALA A 202 8.47 -8.22 -27.39
N ASN A 203 9.20 -7.90 -26.32
CA ASN A 203 10.60 -8.33 -26.10
C ASN A 203 10.73 -9.76 -25.54
N GLY A 204 9.64 -10.51 -25.39
CA GLY A 204 9.61 -11.87 -24.84
C GLY A 204 9.93 -11.98 -23.35
N LYS A 205 10.02 -10.86 -22.63
CA LYS A 205 10.22 -10.82 -21.17
C LYS A 205 8.89 -10.64 -20.43
N ASN A 206 8.89 -10.80 -19.13
CA ASN A 206 7.69 -10.63 -18.31
C ASN A 206 7.26 -9.15 -18.19
N LYS A 207 8.17 -8.19 -18.41
CA LYS A 207 7.89 -6.75 -18.30
C LYS A 207 8.60 -5.92 -19.36
N ASP A 208 7.98 -4.79 -19.70
CA ASP A 208 8.61 -3.71 -20.47
C ASP A 208 8.49 -2.39 -19.68
N PRO A 209 9.58 -1.92 -19.04
CA PRO A 209 9.55 -0.68 -18.25
C PRO A 209 9.31 0.58 -19.09
N LYS A 210 9.65 0.56 -20.38
CA LYS A 210 9.43 1.72 -21.27
C LYS A 210 7.94 1.92 -21.56
N GLN A 211 7.23 0.81 -21.77
CA GLN A 211 5.79 0.83 -22.02
C GLN A 211 4.96 0.71 -20.74
N LYS A 212 5.63 0.48 -19.59
CA LYS A 212 4.99 0.22 -18.28
C LYS A 212 3.96 -0.91 -18.37
N ILE A 213 4.35 -2.02 -18.97
CA ILE A 213 3.51 -3.23 -19.05
C ILE A 213 4.18 -4.41 -18.35
N HIS A 214 3.35 -5.23 -17.71
CA HIS A 214 3.76 -6.44 -17.03
C HIS A 214 2.74 -7.55 -17.26
N ILE A 215 3.22 -8.78 -17.58
CA ILE A 215 2.35 -9.91 -17.88
C ILE A 215 1.61 -10.44 -16.63
N ASP A 216 2.19 -10.24 -15.44
CA ASP A 216 1.66 -10.75 -14.17
C ASP A 216 0.73 -9.75 -13.44
N LEU A 217 0.38 -8.61 -14.07
CA LEU A 217 -0.67 -7.72 -13.56
C LEU A 217 -2.06 -8.28 -13.87
N ILE A 218 -2.30 -9.47 -13.32
CA ILE A 218 -3.54 -10.26 -13.44
C ILE A 218 -3.96 -10.74 -12.06
N PRO A 219 -5.21 -11.20 -11.86
CA PRO A 219 -5.64 -11.78 -10.58
C PRO A 219 -4.73 -12.93 -10.11
N TYR A 220 -4.46 -13.01 -8.82
CA TYR A 220 -3.58 -14.00 -8.19
C TYR A 220 -3.91 -15.43 -8.61
N GLU A 221 -5.21 -15.77 -8.73
CA GLU A 221 -5.67 -17.10 -9.11
C GLU A 221 -5.19 -17.51 -10.50
N LYS A 222 -4.96 -16.54 -11.41
CA LYS A 222 -4.51 -16.74 -12.78
C LYS A 222 -2.99 -16.80 -12.94
N LEU A 223 -2.24 -16.48 -11.88
CA LEU A 223 -0.78 -16.58 -11.90
C LEU A 223 -0.34 -18.04 -12.07
N SER A 224 0.80 -18.23 -12.73
CA SER A 224 1.49 -19.51 -12.74
C SER A 224 1.94 -19.90 -11.32
N LYS A 225 2.17 -21.19 -11.09
CA LYS A 225 2.72 -21.65 -9.80
C LYS A 225 4.03 -20.94 -9.46
N VAL A 226 4.92 -20.77 -10.42
CA VAL A 226 6.22 -20.10 -10.21
C VAL A 226 6.04 -18.65 -9.74
N GLU A 227 5.10 -17.91 -10.32
CA GLU A 227 4.85 -16.53 -9.92
C GLU A 227 4.19 -16.46 -8.52
N LYS A 228 3.26 -17.37 -8.21
CA LYS A 228 2.69 -17.49 -6.85
C LYS A 228 3.76 -17.84 -5.81
N ASP A 229 4.70 -18.72 -6.15
CA ASP A 229 5.78 -19.09 -5.26
C ASP A 229 6.69 -17.89 -4.92
N LYS A 230 6.88 -16.93 -5.82
CA LYS A 230 7.61 -15.67 -5.52
C LYS A 230 6.93 -14.84 -4.44
N ASP A 231 5.61 -14.69 -4.50
CA ASP A 231 4.85 -13.99 -3.46
C ASP A 231 4.88 -14.75 -2.13
N ARG A 232 4.80 -16.09 -2.17
CA ARG A 232 4.93 -16.96 -0.98
C ARG A 232 6.29 -16.84 -0.33
N ASP A 233 7.38 -16.82 -1.12
CA ASP A 233 8.74 -16.70 -0.62
C ASP A 233 8.99 -15.31 -0.01
N THR A 234 8.44 -14.27 -0.63
CA THR A 234 8.43 -12.90 -0.07
C THR A 234 7.79 -12.86 1.31
N VAL A 235 6.61 -13.45 1.45
CA VAL A 235 5.87 -13.50 2.72
C VAL A 235 6.65 -14.29 3.77
N LYS A 236 7.16 -15.46 3.44
CA LYS A 236 7.92 -16.30 4.37
C LYS A 236 9.15 -15.58 4.90
N LEU A 237 9.90 -14.92 4.01
CA LEU A 237 11.06 -14.14 4.43
C LEU A 237 10.67 -12.99 5.35
N LEU A 238 9.64 -12.22 5.01
CA LEU A 238 9.22 -11.10 5.83
C LEU A 238 8.75 -11.53 7.23
N LEU A 239 8.14 -12.71 7.36
CA LEU A 239 7.74 -13.28 8.64
C LEU A 239 8.94 -13.67 9.55
N GLU A 240 10.16 -13.74 9.03
CA GLU A 240 11.39 -13.91 9.82
C GLU A 240 11.76 -12.59 10.56
N PHE A 241 11.27 -11.43 10.11
CA PHE A 241 11.53 -10.11 10.67
C PHE A 241 10.34 -9.64 11.54
N LYS A 242 10.25 -10.14 12.75
CA LYS A 242 9.19 -9.78 13.74
C LYS A 242 9.49 -8.47 14.44
#